data_ea04fe6cb9718cb0a2f4739394e3a56e
#
_entry.id   ea04fe6cb9718cb0a2f4739394e3a56e
#
_cell.length_a   1.000
_cell.length_b   1.000
_cell.length_c   1.000
_cell.angle_alpha   90.00
_cell.angle_beta   90.00
_cell.angle_gamma   90.00
#
_symmetry.space_group_name_H-M   'P 1'
#
loop_
_entity.id
_entity.type
_entity.pdbx_description
1 polymer ?
#
loop_
_entity_poly.entity_id
_entity_poly.type
_entity_poly.pdbx_seq_one_letter_code
_entity_poly.pdbx_strand_id
1 'polypeptide(L)'
;SLDAGVRYSSVWFDSNDHYVTPGNGDDSGDASYHKWLPAGSLKYAMTDAWNIYLAAGRGFETPTINELSYRADGQSGMNLGLKPSTNDTIEIGSKTRIGDGLLSLALFQTDTDDEIVVDSSSGGRTTYKNAGKTRRQGAELAWDQRFAGDFRVNASWTWLDATYRSNVCNEQDCNGNRMPGIARNMGFASIGYVPEDGWYAGTEARYMG
;
A
#
# COMPACT_ATOMS: atom_id res chain seq x y z
N SER A 1 21.49 12.24 -9.62
CA SER A 1 20.72 13.20 -8.84
C SER A 1 20.52 12.71 -7.42
N LEU A 2 20.35 13.61 -6.51
CA LEU A 2 19.92 13.40 -5.13
C LEU A 2 18.69 14.27 -4.92
N ASP A 3 17.62 13.66 -4.43
CA ASP A 3 16.37 14.33 -4.14
C ASP A 3 15.99 14.03 -2.68
N ALA A 4 15.58 15.04 -1.93
CA ALA A 4 15.15 14.89 -0.53
C ALA A 4 14.04 15.90 -0.20
N GLY A 5 13.13 15.49 0.63
CA GLY A 5 12.02 16.31 1.06
C GLY A 5 11.44 15.84 2.38
N VAL A 6 10.64 16.70 2.99
CA VAL A 6 9.86 16.38 4.17
C VAL A 6 8.47 17.00 4.05
N ARG A 7 7.43 16.22 4.38
CA ARG A 7 6.06 16.68 4.46
C ARG A 7 5.57 16.58 5.91
N TYR A 8 4.87 17.58 6.36
CA TYR A 8 4.05 17.49 7.56
C TYR A 8 2.62 17.19 7.16
N SER A 9 2.05 16.12 7.70
CA SER A 9 0.66 15.73 7.47
C SER A 9 -0.12 15.88 8.77
N SER A 10 -1.31 16.47 8.68
CA SER A 10 -2.25 16.58 9.79
C SER A 10 -3.66 16.29 9.28
N VAL A 11 -4.37 15.41 9.98
CA VAL A 11 -5.72 14.99 9.66
C VAL A 11 -6.53 15.04 10.95
N TRP A 12 -7.72 15.57 10.88
CA TRP A 12 -8.67 15.61 12.01
C TRP A 12 -10.03 15.12 11.56
N PHE A 13 -10.72 14.48 12.47
CA PHE A 13 -12.09 14.03 12.34
C PHE A 13 -12.92 14.70 13.43
N ASP A 14 -14.12 15.09 13.07
CA ASP A 14 -15.16 15.57 13.97
C ASP A 14 -16.46 14.89 13.56
N SER A 15 -17.11 14.20 14.48
CA SER A 15 -18.35 13.48 14.25
C SER A 15 -19.35 13.85 15.32
N ASN A 16 -20.53 14.32 14.90
CA ASN A 16 -21.65 14.64 15.78
C ASN A 16 -22.79 13.66 15.53
N ASP A 17 -23.15 12.88 16.54
CA ASP A 17 -24.29 11.99 16.49
C ASP A 17 -25.59 12.77 16.73
N HIS A 18 -26.51 12.67 15.79
CA HIS A 18 -27.83 13.30 15.88
C HIS A 18 -28.97 12.31 16.23
N TYR A 19 -28.62 11.04 16.51
CA TYR A 19 -29.59 9.99 16.84
C TYR A 19 -29.27 9.31 18.17
N VAL A 20 -29.31 10.07 19.24
CA VAL A 20 -29.11 9.55 20.59
C VAL A 20 -30.46 9.17 21.21
N THR A 21 -30.64 7.88 21.55
CA THR A 21 -31.88 7.34 22.15
C THR A 21 -31.56 6.31 23.24
N PRO A 22 -32.53 5.93 24.12
CA PRO A 22 -32.34 4.81 25.01
C PRO A 22 -31.98 3.53 24.23
N GLY A 23 -30.78 2.98 24.44
CA GLY A 23 -30.24 1.81 23.72
C GLY A 23 -29.40 2.15 22.49
N ASN A 24 -29.33 3.41 22.06
CA ASN A 24 -28.36 3.94 21.13
C ASN A 24 -27.68 5.14 21.78
N GLY A 25 -26.52 4.94 22.35
CA GLY A 25 -25.77 5.99 23.04
C GLY A 25 -25.24 7.04 22.07
N ASP A 26 -24.50 8.00 22.61
CA ASP A 26 -23.85 9.05 21.84
C ASP A 26 -22.56 8.52 21.21
N ASP A 27 -22.50 8.50 19.88
CA ASP A 27 -21.36 8.12 19.07
C ASP A 27 -20.59 9.35 18.52
N SER A 28 -20.80 10.52 19.10
CA SER A 28 -20.00 11.72 18.81
C SER A 28 -18.56 11.56 19.28
N GLY A 29 -17.65 12.23 18.59
CA GLY A 29 -16.24 12.25 18.99
C GLY A 29 -15.35 12.93 17.98
N ASP A 30 -14.16 13.28 18.44
CA ASP A 30 -13.11 13.89 17.62
C ASP A 30 -11.79 13.12 17.73
N ALA A 31 -11.00 13.15 16.65
CA ALA A 31 -9.65 12.59 16.62
C ALA A 31 -8.73 13.45 15.76
N SER A 32 -7.48 13.54 16.17
CA SER A 32 -6.45 14.31 15.48
C SER A 32 -5.17 13.49 15.36
N TYR A 33 -4.63 13.41 14.15
CA TYR A 33 -3.42 12.66 13.81
C TYR A 33 -2.46 13.56 13.05
N HIS A 34 -1.18 13.48 13.38
CA HIS A 34 -0.16 14.24 12.67
C HIS A 34 1.18 13.52 12.63
N LYS A 35 1.95 13.74 11.55
CA LYS A 35 3.25 13.09 11.34
C LYS A 35 4.16 13.89 10.41
N TRP A 36 5.45 13.85 10.69
CA TRP A 36 6.49 14.27 9.76
C TRP A 36 6.90 13.09 8.88
N LEU A 37 6.96 13.31 7.57
CA LEU A 37 7.15 12.28 6.54
C LEU A 37 8.37 12.65 5.69
N PRO A 38 9.59 12.30 6.15
CA PRO A 38 10.78 12.47 5.33
C PRO A 38 10.81 11.46 4.19
N ALA A 39 11.35 11.86 3.04
CA ALA A 39 11.63 10.99 1.92
C ALA A 39 12.88 11.49 1.18
N GLY A 40 13.60 10.56 0.57
CA GLY A 40 14.76 10.88 -0.25
C GLY A 40 15.07 9.78 -1.25
N SER A 41 15.77 10.18 -2.33
CA SER A 41 16.25 9.24 -3.33
C SER A 41 17.60 9.66 -3.88
N LEU A 42 18.40 8.66 -4.23
CA LEU A 42 19.65 8.80 -4.95
C LEU A 42 19.55 8.04 -6.27
N LYS A 43 19.73 8.72 -7.39
CA LYS A 43 19.79 8.11 -8.72
C LYS A 43 21.17 8.29 -9.32
N TYR A 44 21.75 7.19 -9.79
CA TYR A 44 23.00 7.15 -10.50
C TYR A 44 22.79 6.66 -11.94
N ALA A 45 23.22 7.45 -12.92
CA ALA A 45 23.22 7.07 -14.33
C ALA A 45 24.48 6.25 -14.61
N MET A 46 24.30 4.95 -14.88
CA MET A 46 25.39 4.05 -15.28
C MET A 46 25.79 4.33 -16.74
N THR A 47 24.76 4.61 -17.57
CA THR A 47 24.88 5.07 -18.97
C THR A 47 23.70 6.00 -19.26
N ASP A 48 23.63 6.55 -20.47
CA ASP A 48 22.49 7.34 -20.93
C ASP A 48 21.17 6.54 -20.98
N ALA A 49 21.27 5.22 -21.10
CA ALA A 49 20.12 4.32 -21.18
C ALA A 49 19.85 3.55 -19.89
N TRP A 50 20.78 3.54 -18.92
CA TRP A 50 20.65 2.71 -17.72
C TRP A 50 20.89 3.51 -16.44
N ASN A 51 19.94 3.44 -15.53
CA ASN A 51 20.00 4.06 -14.22
C ASN A 51 19.77 3.03 -13.12
N ILE A 52 20.46 3.22 -12.00
CA ILE A 52 20.14 2.58 -10.72
C ILE A 52 19.68 3.65 -9.72
N TYR A 53 18.84 3.27 -8.78
CA TYR A 53 18.39 4.19 -7.74
C TYR A 53 18.21 3.48 -6.40
N LEU A 54 18.32 4.27 -5.35
CA LEU A 54 17.96 3.93 -3.98
C LEU A 54 16.97 4.99 -3.50
N ALA A 55 15.84 4.55 -2.93
CA ALA A 55 14.86 5.44 -2.35
C ALA A 55 14.49 4.97 -0.94
N ALA A 56 14.21 5.91 -0.06
CA ALA A 56 13.67 5.64 1.26
C ALA A 56 12.67 6.71 1.64
N GLY A 57 11.62 6.33 2.38
CA GLY A 57 10.61 7.28 2.78
C GLY A 57 9.69 6.73 3.86
N ARG A 58 9.07 7.66 4.58
CA ARG A 58 8.06 7.38 5.60
C ARG A 58 6.68 7.73 5.08
N GLY A 59 5.75 6.77 5.20
CA GLY A 59 4.33 6.94 4.95
C GLY A 59 3.53 7.00 6.25
N PHE A 60 2.30 7.48 6.15
CA PHE A 60 1.39 7.67 7.27
C PHE A 60 -0.04 7.45 6.78
N GLU A 61 -0.77 6.59 7.48
CA GLU A 61 -2.17 6.27 7.20
C GLU A 61 -2.97 6.46 8.48
N THR A 62 -3.99 7.31 8.43
CA THR A 62 -4.91 7.50 9.55
C THR A 62 -6.03 6.49 9.49
N PRO A 63 -6.64 6.11 10.63
CA PRO A 63 -7.91 5.40 10.59
C PRO A 63 -8.92 6.18 9.74
N THR A 64 -9.75 5.48 9.02
CA THR A 64 -10.92 6.04 8.34
C THR A 64 -12.07 6.24 9.32
N ILE A 65 -13.06 7.05 8.96
CA ILE A 65 -14.25 7.24 9.81
C ILE A 65 -14.99 5.91 10.06
N ASN A 66 -14.99 4.99 9.09
CA ASN A 66 -15.60 3.68 9.23
C ASN A 66 -14.85 2.79 10.23
N GLU A 67 -13.53 2.87 10.29
CA GLU A 67 -12.69 2.13 11.23
C GLU A 67 -12.83 2.66 12.65
N LEU A 68 -13.14 3.95 12.80
CA LEU A 68 -13.42 4.59 14.08
C LEU A 68 -14.86 4.35 14.57
N SER A 69 -15.80 3.91 13.70
CA SER A 69 -17.25 3.92 13.99
C SER A 69 -17.68 2.98 15.10
N TYR A 70 -16.97 1.88 15.35
CA TYR A 70 -17.38 0.88 16.33
C TYR A 70 -16.25 0.48 17.27
N ARG A 71 -16.57 0.44 18.55
CA ARG A 71 -15.66 -0.02 19.60
C ARG A 71 -15.68 -1.55 19.70
N ALA A 72 -14.53 -2.16 19.95
CA ALA A 72 -14.39 -3.60 20.10
C ALA A 72 -15.05 -4.14 21.38
N ASP A 73 -15.24 -3.28 22.40
CA ASP A 73 -15.91 -3.64 23.67
C ASP A 73 -17.46 -3.59 23.59
N GLY A 74 -18.01 -3.25 22.41
CA GLY A 74 -19.45 -3.18 22.19
C GLY A 74 -20.16 -2.00 22.87
N GLN A 75 -19.42 -1.11 23.50
CA GLN A 75 -19.97 0.12 24.08
C GLN A 75 -20.28 1.15 23.00
N SER A 76 -21.15 2.10 23.31
CA SER A 76 -21.38 3.27 22.47
C SER A 76 -20.15 4.17 22.40
N GLY A 77 -20.06 4.97 21.36
CA GLY A 77 -18.95 5.87 21.09
C GLY A 77 -18.00 5.33 20.02
N MET A 78 -17.21 6.24 19.48
CA MET A 78 -16.20 5.93 18.46
C MET A 78 -14.97 5.23 19.07
N ASN A 79 -14.29 4.42 18.27
CA ASN A 79 -13.02 3.78 18.64
C ASN A 79 -11.84 4.76 18.50
N LEU A 80 -11.84 5.82 19.31
CA LEU A 80 -10.82 6.87 19.29
C LEU A 80 -9.45 6.39 19.80
N GLY A 81 -9.35 5.15 20.29
CA GLY A 81 -8.09 4.53 20.70
C GLY A 81 -7.26 3.99 19.55
N LEU A 82 -7.80 3.93 18.31
CA LEU A 82 -7.03 3.52 17.14
C LEU A 82 -5.93 4.54 16.83
N LYS A 83 -4.73 4.02 16.69
CA LYS A 83 -3.55 4.80 16.29
C LYS A 83 -3.42 4.80 14.78
N PRO A 84 -2.85 5.87 14.21
CA PRO A 84 -2.48 5.87 12.80
C PRO A 84 -1.32 4.91 12.56
N SER A 85 -1.34 4.22 11.42
CA SER A 85 -0.20 3.41 11.00
C SER A 85 0.91 4.28 10.42
N THR A 86 2.15 3.83 10.58
CA THR A 86 3.33 4.48 10.01
C THR A 86 4.16 3.42 9.32
N ASN A 87 4.54 3.67 8.07
CA ASN A 87 5.36 2.75 7.30
C ASN A 87 6.67 3.42 6.89
N ASP A 88 7.77 2.67 7.03
CA ASP A 88 9.09 3.02 6.55
C ASP A 88 9.44 2.08 5.38
N THR A 89 9.68 2.67 4.22
CA THR A 89 10.00 1.94 2.99
C THR A 89 11.42 2.24 2.55
N ILE A 90 12.13 1.19 2.14
CA ILE A 90 13.39 1.28 1.40
C ILE A 90 13.24 0.49 0.10
N GLU A 91 13.73 1.06 -0.99
CA GLU A 91 13.68 0.47 -2.31
C GLU A 91 14.99 0.70 -3.06
N ILE A 92 15.49 -0.35 -3.72
CA ILE A 92 16.56 -0.26 -4.70
C ILE A 92 16.03 -0.74 -6.04
N GLY A 93 16.34 -0.01 -7.09
CA GLY A 93 15.85 -0.37 -8.42
C GLY A 93 16.80 0.00 -9.55
N SER A 94 16.47 -0.55 -10.71
CA SER A 94 17.17 -0.35 -11.96
C SER A 94 16.16 -0.08 -13.07
N LYS A 95 16.45 0.91 -13.92
CA LYS A 95 15.65 1.24 -15.10
C LYS A 95 16.55 1.31 -16.31
N THR A 96 16.25 0.50 -17.30
CA THR A 96 17.04 0.40 -18.54
C THR A 96 16.17 0.63 -19.75
N ARG A 97 16.59 1.57 -20.61
CA ARG A 97 15.96 1.76 -21.93
C ARG A 97 16.52 0.73 -22.89
N ILE A 98 15.63 0.00 -23.58
CA ILE A 98 15.96 -1.01 -24.58
C ILE A 98 15.23 -0.63 -25.87
N GLY A 99 15.95 -0.01 -26.83
CA GLY A 99 15.30 0.59 -28.01
C GLY A 99 14.27 1.64 -27.59
N ASP A 100 13.02 1.47 -28.05
CA ASP A 100 11.89 2.35 -27.72
C ASP A 100 11.13 1.89 -26.46
N GLY A 101 11.71 0.96 -25.70
CA GLY A 101 11.08 0.40 -24.51
C GLY A 101 11.81 0.72 -23.22
N LEU A 102 11.19 0.32 -22.12
CA LEU A 102 11.71 0.48 -20.76
C LEU A 102 11.56 -0.83 -20.00
N LEU A 103 12.66 -1.30 -19.43
CA LEU A 103 12.69 -2.39 -18.45
C LEU A 103 12.98 -1.79 -17.07
N SER A 104 12.17 -2.14 -16.08
CA SER A 104 12.32 -1.71 -14.70
C SER A 104 12.34 -2.90 -13.78
N LEU A 105 13.26 -2.91 -12.81
CA LEU A 105 13.35 -3.87 -11.72
C LEU A 105 13.44 -3.10 -10.41
N ALA A 106 12.68 -3.51 -9.40
CA ALA A 106 12.77 -2.96 -8.05
C ALA A 106 12.76 -4.09 -7.01
N LEU A 107 13.50 -3.90 -5.93
CA LEU A 107 13.44 -4.68 -4.70
C LEU A 107 13.09 -3.72 -3.57
N PHE A 108 12.11 -4.08 -2.77
CA PHE A 108 11.64 -3.19 -1.70
C PHE A 108 11.38 -3.94 -0.40
N GLN A 109 11.45 -3.19 0.69
CA GLN A 109 10.95 -3.58 1.99
C GLN A 109 10.20 -2.41 2.62
N THR A 110 9.03 -2.71 3.17
CA THR A 110 8.22 -1.78 3.96
C THR A 110 7.96 -2.40 5.33
N ASP A 111 8.38 -1.72 6.37
CA ASP A 111 8.04 -2.04 7.75
C ASP A 111 6.93 -1.08 8.21
N THR A 112 5.84 -1.63 8.74
CA THR A 112 4.70 -0.84 9.22
C THR A 112 4.53 -1.05 10.71
N ASP A 113 4.43 0.05 11.45
CA ASP A 113 4.07 0.09 12.86
C ASP A 113 2.59 0.46 13.00
N ASP A 114 1.92 -0.13 14.00
CA ASP A 114 0.50 0.09 14.32
C ASP A 114 -0.44 -0.17 13.11
N GLU A 115 -0.19 -1.23 12.32
CA GLU A 115 -1.03 -1.65 11.20
C GLU A 115 -2.50 -1.77 11.64
N ILE A 116 -3.43 -1.14 10.92
CA ILE A 116 -4.85 -1.23 11.21
C ILE A 116 -5.42 -2.48 10.51
N VAL A 117 -6.02 -3.36 11.30
CA VAL A 117 -6.59 -4.62 10.82
C VAL A 117 -7.98 -4.83 11.40
N VAL A 118 -8.77 -5.67 10.75
CA VAL A 118 -10.06 -6.12 11.29
C VAL A 118 -9.82 -6.90 12.59
N ASP A 119 -10.51 -6.51 13.65
CA ASP A 119 -10.52 -7.23 14.92
C ASP A 119 -11.63 -8.28 14.94
N SER A 120 -12.87 -7.85 14.67
CA SER A 120 -14.01 -8.75 14.56
C SER A 120 -15.04 -8.24 13.55
N SER A 121 -15.86 -9.15 13.02
CA SER A 121 -16.98 -8.80 12.16
C SER A 121 -18.17 -9.67 12.55
N SER A 122 -19.23 -9.04 13.07
CA SER A 122 -20.44 -9.73 13.52
C SER A 122 -21.64 -8.80 13.45
N GLY A 123 -22.82 -9.34 13.09
CA GLY A 123 -24.07 -8.59 13.10
C GLY A 123 -24.08 -7.35 12.18
N GLY A 124 -23.31 -7.35 11.10
CA GLY A 124 -23.20 -6.20 10.19
C GLY A 124 -22.26 -5.10 10.67
N ARG A 125 -21.57 -5.29 11.80
CA ARG A 125 -20.55 -4.36 12.34
C ARG A 125 -19.18 -4.98 12.27
N THR A 126 -18.20 -4.18 11.84
CA THR A 126 -16.78 -4.57 11.82
C THR A 126 -16.03 -3.64 12.77
N THR A 127 -15.25 -4.22 13.65
CA THR A 127 -14.36 -3.49 14.56
C THR A 127 -12.91 -3.64 14.11
N TYR A 128 -12.09 -2.66 14.46
CA TYR A 128 -10.69 -2.60 14.04
C TYR A 128 -9.75 -2.41 15.22
N LYS A 129 -8.54 -2.90 15.06
CA LYS A 129 -7.45 -2.73 16.03
C LYS A 129 -6.11 -2.49 15.33
N ASN A 130 -5.14 -2.00 16.08
CA ASN A 130 -3.77 -1.96 15.63
C ASN A 130 -3.10 -3.33 15.86
N ALA A 131 -2.64 -3.97 14.79
CA ALA A 131 -2.00 -5.30 14.83
C ALA A 131 -0.51 -5.27 15.22
N GLY A 132 0.00 -4.11 15.62
CA GLY A 132 1.41 -3.93 15.92
C GLY A 132 2.25 -3.79 14.65
N LYS A 133 3.26 -4.66 14.47
CA LYS A 133 4.21 -4.54 13.35
C LYS A 133 3.93 -5.54 12.24
N THR A 134 4.06 -5.07 11.00
CA THR A 134 4.05 -5.91 9.80
C THR A 134 5.25 -5.61 8.92
N ARG A 135 5.61 -6.54 8.05
CA ARG A 135 6.63 -6.36 7.02
C ARG A 135 6.11 -6.85 5.69
N ARG A 136 6.32 -6.03 4.67
CA ARG A 136 6.14 -6.37 3.27
C ARG A 136 7.48 -6.25 2.57
N GLN A 137 7.91 -7.31 1.91
CA GLN A 137 9.12 -7.29 1.09
C GLN A 137 8.82 -7.94 -0.23
N GLY A 138 9.44 -7.45 -1.30
CA GLY A 138 9.10 -7.93 -2.61
C GLY A 138 10.07 -7.53 -3.71
N ALA A 139 9.75 -8.05 -4.89
CA ALA A 139 10.41 -7.73 -6.14
C ALA A 139 9.37 -7.39 -7.19
N GLU A 140 9.64 -6.37 -7.98
CA GLU A 140 8.81 -5.93 -9.09
C GLU A 140 9.62 -5.89 -10.37
N LEU A 141 9.07 -6.44 -11.44
CA LEU A 141 9.57 -6.37 -12.80
C LEU A 141 8.50 -5.75 -13.67
N ALA A 142 8.86 -4.74 -14.47
CA ALA A 142 7.96 -4.15 -15.46
C ALA A 142 8.71 -3.94 -16.77
N TRP A 143 8.05 -4.27 -17.87
CA TRP A 143 8.55 -4.10 -19.21
C TRP A 143 7.50 -3.51 -20.12
N ASP A 144 7.84 -2.41 -20.79
CA ASP A 144 7.06 -1.76 -21.82
C ASP A 144 7.93 -1.68 -23.07
N GLN A 145 7.42 -2.12 -24.22
CA GLN A 145 8.17 -2.15 -25.45
C GLN A 145 7.26 -1.92 -26.67
N ARG A 146 7.71 -1.11 -27.61
CA ARG A 146 7.17 -1.05 -28.97
C ARG A 146 7.98 -1.93 -29.91
N PHE A 147 7.28 -2.65 -30.79
CA PHE A 147 7.85 -3.49 -31.82
C PHE A 147 7.25 -3.15 -33.18
N ALA A 148 8.08 -3.18 -34.23
CA ALA A 148 7.64 -2.98 -35.61
C ALA A 148 6.73 -1.74 -35.79
N GLY A 149 6.99 -0.68 -35.03
CA GLY A 149 6.25 0.57 -35.05
C GLY A 149 4.90 0.52 -34.33
N ASP A 150 4.06 -0.45 -34.65
CA ASP A 150 2.64 -0.43 -34.27
C ASP A 150 2.28 -1.41 -33.14
N PHE A 151 3.14 -2.37 -32.83
CA PHE A 151 2.89 -3.29 -31.73
C PHE A 151 3.45 -2.78 -30.42
N ARG A 152 2.63 -2.85 -29.36
CA ARG A 152 3.03 -2.55 -28.00
C ARG A 152 2.82 -3.74 -27.10
N VAL A 153 3.86 -4.07 -26.33
CA VAL A 153 3.79 -5.10 -25.27
C VAL A 153 4.04 -4.44 -23.94
N ASN A 154 3.17 -4.75 -22.95
CA ASN A 154 3.40 -4.42 -21.56
C ASN A 154 3.36 -5.71 -20.76
N ALA A 155 4.34 -5.89 -19.87
CA ALA A 155 4.34 -7.00 -18.94
C ALA A 155 4.80 -6.51 -17.57
N SER A 156 4.19 -7.01 -16.52
CA SER A 156 4.67 -6.79 -15.16
C SER A 156 4.48 -8.05 -14.31
N TRP A 157 5.36 -8.19 -13.35
CA TRP A 157 5.27 -9.23 -12.35
C TRP A 157 5.72 -8.69 -11.01
N THR A 158 4.97 -9.01 -9.95
CA THR A 158 5.27 -8.67 -8.58
C THR A 158 5.30 -9.93 -7.74
N TRP A 159 6.38 -10.14 -7.02
CA TRP A 159 6.45 -11.08 -5.93
C TRP A 159 6.40 -10.32 -4.61
N LEU A 160 5.51 -10.74 -3.68
CA LEU A 160 5.26 -10.05 -2.41
C LEU A 160 5.18 -11.06 -1.26
N ASP A 161 6.01 -10.89 -0.26
CA ASP A 161 5.90 -11.57 1.02
C ASP A 161 5.51 -10.57 2.10
N ALA A 162 4.30 -10.76 2.66
CA ALA A 162 3.72 -9.90 3.68
C ALA A 162 3.49 -10.71 4.96
N THR A 163 4.15 -10.29 6.05
CA THR A 163 4.17 -11.05 7.30
C THR A 163 3.94 -10.16 8.52
N TYR A 164 3.33 -10.73 9.55
CA TYR A 164 3.30 -10.12 10.87
C TYR A 164 4.68 -10.20 11.53
N ARG A 165 5.06 -9.14 12.24
CA ARG A 165 6.33 -9.02 12.97
C ARG A 165 6.12 -8.75 14.46
N SER A 166 4.90 -8.98 14.94
CA SER A 166 4.53 -8.82 16.35
C SER A 166 3.52 -9.90 16.75
N ASN A 167 3.40 -10.16 18.04
CA ASN A 167 2.61 -11.25 18.62
C ASN A 167 1.12 -10.90 18.84
N VAL A 168 0.54 -10.00 18.03
CA VAL A 168 -0.80 -9.44 18.30
C VAL A 168 -1.87 -10.05 17.40
N CYS A 169 -2.00 -11.37 17.35
CA CYS A 169 -3.10 -12.03 16.66
C CYS A 169 -3.88 -12.91 17.63
N ASN A 170 -5.04 -12.43 18.14
CA ASN A 170 -5.99 -13.24 18.89
C ASN A 170 -5.35 -14.16 19.96
N GLU A 171 -4.52 -13.57 20.84
CA GLU A 171 -3.81 -14.28 21.93
C GLU A 171 -2.78 -15.34 21.48
N GLN A 172 -2.57 -15.52 20.19
CA GLN A 172 -1.55 -16.42 19.65
C GLN A 172 -0.38 -15.64 19.05
N ASP A 173 0.81 -16.22 19.13
CA ASP A 173 1.98 -15.68 18.44
C ASP A 173 1.80 -15.81 16.95
N CYS A 174 1.75 -14.69 16.25
CA CYS A 174 1.65 -14.65 14.79
C CYS A 174 2.91 -14.10 14.11
N ASN A 175 3.98 -13.90 14.86
CA ASN A 175 5.23 -13.43 14.30
C ASN A 175 5.73 -14.39 13.20
N GLY A 176 5.99 -13.84 12.03
CA GLY A 176 6.38 -14.58 10.84
C GLY A 176 5.23 -15.21 10.05
N ASN A 177 4.00 -15.23 10.58
CA ASN A 177 2.84 -15.69 9.82
C ASN A 177 2.52 -14.70 8.69
N ARG A 178 2.07 -15.25 7.57
CA ARG A 178 1.64 -14.42 6.43
C ARG A 178 0.34 -13.68 6.73
N MET A 179 0.27 -12.46 6.23
CA MET A 179 -0.97 -11.69 6.25
C MET A 179 -1.99 -12.33 5.29
N PRO A 180 -3.25 -12.55 5.74
CA PRO A 180 -4.28 -13.14 4.90
C PRO A 180 -4.72 -12.17 3.80
N GLY A 181 -5.26 -12.72 2.69
CA GLY A 181 -5.84 -11.93 1.61
C GLY A 181 -4.81 -11.24 0.71
N ILE A 182 -3.52 -11.47 0.89
CA ILE A 182 -2.46 -10.87 0.07
C ILE A 182 -1.90 -11.93 -0.88
N ALA A 183 -2.04 -11.71 -2.19
CA ALA A 183 -1.46 -12.56 -3.21
C ALA A 183 0.08 -12.51 -3.16
N ARG A 184 0.74 -13.67 -3.29
CA ARG A 184 2.21 -13.74 -3.31
C ARG A 184 2.77 -13.37 -4.66
N ASN A 185 2.07 -13.72 -5.72
CA ASN A 185 2.48 -13.44 -7.09
C ASN A 185 1.34 -12.74 -7.82
N MET A 186 1.68 -11.66 -8.49
CA MET A 186 0.77 -10.93 -9.36
C MET A 186 1.46 -10.72 -10.71
N GLY A 187 0.75 -11.04 -11.78
CA GLY A 187 1.26 -10.89 -13.14
C GLY A 187 0.26 -10.17 -14.02
N PHE A 188 0.78 -9.38 -14.93
CA PHE A 188 0.03 -8.73 -16.00
C PHE A 188 0.82 -8.83 -17.28
N ALA A 189 0.14 -9.13 -18.38
CA ALA A 189 0.71 -9.05 -19.71
C ALA A 189 -0.35 -8.55 -20.70
N SER A 190 0.05 -7.69 -21.60
CA SER A 190 -0.78 -7.24 -22.71
C SER A 190 0.03 -7.12 -24.00
N ILE A 191 -0.62 -7.38 -25.12
CA ILE A 191 -0.12 -7.06 -26.45
C ILE A 191 -1.21 -6.34 -27.22
N GLY A 192 -0.84 -5.24 -27.86
CA GLY A 192 -1.74 -4.46 -28.68
C GLY A 192 -1.12 -4.09 -30.02
N TYR A 193 -1.92 -4.08 -31.05
CA TYR A 193 -1.64 -3.43 -32.33
C TYR A 193 -2.25 -2.05 -32.27
N VAL A 194 -1.43 -0.99 -32.26
CA VAL A 194 -1.82 0.41 -32.02
C VAL A 194 -1.16 1.29 -33.08
N PRO A 195 -1.60 1.24 -34.34
CA PRO A 195 -1.10 2.10 -35.41
C PRO A 195 -1.51 3.56 -35.19
N GLU A 196 -0.86 4.51 -35.86
CA GLU A 196 -1.22 5.92 -35.82
C GLU A 196 -2.64 6.16 -36.35
N ASP A 197 -3.02 5.43 -37.40
CA ASP A 197 -4.35 5.49 -38.03
C ASP A 197 -4.92 4.10 -38.28
N GLY A 198 -6.27 3.97 -38.26
CA GLY A 198 -6.98 2.75 -38.63
C GLY A 198 -7.41 1.90 -37.45
N TRP A 199 -7.39 0.58 -37.63
CA TRP A 199 -7.86 -0.37 -36.64
C TRP A 199 -6.83 -0.61 -35.55
N TYR A 200 -7.30 -0.68 -34.32
CA TYR A 200 -6.50 -1.16 -33.19
C TYR A 200 -7.11 -2.43 -32.61
N ALA A 201 -6.28 -3.30 -32.09
CA ALA A 201 -6.70 -4.53 -31.41
C ALA A 201 -5.69 -4.89 -30.31
N GLY A 202 -6.15 -5.53 -29.28
CA GLY A 202 -5.27 -5.98 -28.20
C GLY A 202 -5.90 -7.04 -27.33
N THR A 203 -5.06 -7.71 -26.55
CA THR A 203 -5.47 -8.64 -25.52
C THR A 203 -4.63 -8.43 -24.29
N GLU A 204 -5.19 -8.78 -23.13
CA GLU A 204 -4.48 -8.74 -21.84
C GLU A 204 -4.78 -10.00 -21.03
N ALA A 205 -3.84 -10.35 -20.17
CA ALA A 205 -3.97 -11.41 -19.18
C ALA A 205 -3.52 -10.89 -17.81
N ARG A 206 -4.23 -11.33 -16.77
CA ARG A 206 -3.89 -11.04 -15.36
C ARG A 206 -3.82 -12.35 -14.59
N TYR A 207 -2.85 -12.43 -13.71
CA TYR A 207 -2.65 -13.54 -12.79
C TYR A 207 -2.55 -13.01 -11.36
N MET A 208 -3.18 -13.72 -10.42
CA MET A 208 -3.10 -13.44 -9.00
C MET A 208 -3.13 -14.77 -8.24
N GLY A 209 -2.07 -15.04 -7.39
CA GLY A 209 -1.92 -16.30 -6.68
C GLY A 209 -0.99 -16.28 -5.48
#